data_a611c33dee76393df1bdeb9125d58264
#
_entry.id   a611c33dee76393df1bdeb9125d58264
#
_cell.length_a   1.000
_cell.length_b   1.000
_cell.length_c   1.000
_cell.angle_alpha   90.00
_cell.angle_beta   90.00
_cell.angle_gamma   90.00
#
_symmetry.space_group_name_H-M   'P 1'
#
loop_
_entity.id
_entity.type
_entity.pdbx_description
1 polymer ?
#
loop_
_entity_poly.entity_id
_entity_poly.type
_entity_poly.pdbx_seq_one_letter_code
_entity_poly.pdbx_strand_id
1 'polypeptide(L)'
;VDAPIFVIPLWADLTAVGLGGIQGALFASGFRGQRRLDLLGVAIIGIVMGMGGGIIRDMLLNQPLSTLQSNWYLLTATLAALVGMLLAGPLRRLNGLIVGLDAVVIGLFGAFGTSKALALGLPLVPAVFVGVCAAVGGGILRDVFMGLPVAIMHVGSLYAVAAAAGCLVLGVSNLFGVPLVAAAVAGVIVTAVIRVLAVVFDLSLPEQRMLYRRKVAAETGTLPIVKP
;
A
#
# COMPACT_ATOMS: atom_id res chain seq x y z
N VAL A 1 14.70 -10.66 30.51
CA VAL A 1 13.33 -11.16 30.25
C VAL A 1 13.10 -10.98 28.77
N ASP A 2 13.35 -12.05 27.99
CA ASP A 2 13.14 -12.05 26.54
C ASP A 2 11.64 -11.98 26.28
N ALA A 3 11.17 -10.76 25.96
CA ALA A 3 9.82 -10.60 25.41
C ALA A 3 9.75 -11.43 24.12
N PRO A 4 8.67 -12.20 23.89
CA PRO A 4 8.56 -12.98 22.67
C PRO A 4 8.65 -12.04 21.48
N ILE A 5 9.72 -12.16 20.69
CA ILE A 5 9.91 -11.39 19.46
C ILE A 5 8.72 -11.75 18.56
N PHE A 6 7.82 -10.80 18.33
CA PHE A 6 6.71 -11.00 17.41
C PHE A 6 7.30 -11.19 16.01
N VAL A 7 7.23 -12.42 15.53
CA VAL A 7 7.61 -12.77 14.17
C VAL A 7 6.34 -12.88 13.34
N ILE A 8 6.25 -12.11 12.27
CA ILE A 8 5.16 -12.27 11.29
C ILE A 8 5.25 -13.71 10.76
N PRO A 9 4.18 -14.52 10.84
CA PRO A 9 4.21 -15.87 10.31
C PRO A 9 4.56 -15.84 8.81
N LEU A 10 5.46 -16.70 8.37
CA LEU A 10 5.93 -16.75 6.99
C LEU A 10 4.77 -16.83 5.98
N TRP A 11 3.77 -17.66 6.28
CA TRP A 11 2.58 -17.82 5.42
C TRP A 11 1.80 -16.51 5.25
N ALA A 12 1.71 -15.67 6.29
CA ALA A 12 1.00 -14.41 6.25
C ALA A 12 1.77 -13.37 5.39
N ASP A 13 3.08 -13.27 5.57
CA ASP A 13 3.92 -12.38 4.77
C ASP A 13 3.93 -12.83 3.29
N LEU A 14 4.03 -14.15 3.02
CA LEU A 14 3.91 -14.70 1.66
C LEU A 14 2.54 -14.46 1.02
N THR A 15 1.46 -14.48 1.81
CA THR A 15 0.12 -14.13 1.32
C THR A 15 0.08 -12.67 0.85
N ALA A 16 0.61 -11.74 1.63
CA ALA A 16 0.68 -10.33 1.22
C ALA A 16 1.54 -10.14 -0.04
N VAL A 17 2.69 -10.82 -0.11
CA VAL A 17 3.56 -10.81 -1.30
C VAL A 17 2.84 -11.37 -2.52
N GLY A 18 2.13 -12.48 -2.38
CA GLY A 18 1.35 -13.09 -3.45
C GLY A 18 0.24 -12.19 -3.97
N LEU A 19 -0.57 -11.64 -3.06
CA LEU A 19 -1.64 -10.71 -3.43
C LEU A 19 -1.08 -9.44 -4.08
N GLY A 20 0.02 -8.89 -3.55
CA GLY A 20 0.71 -7.74 -4.15
C GLY A 20 1.28 -8.04 -5.53
N GLY A 21 1.85 -9.24 -5.73
CA GLY A 21 2.36 -9.71 -7.01
C GLY A 21 1.27 -9.86 -8.08
N ILE A 22 0.13 -10.45 -7.72
CA ILE A 22 -1.05 -10.54 -8.59
C ILE A 22 -1.53 -9.14 -8.97
N GLN A 23 -1.69 -8.26 -7.99
CA GLN A 23 -2.16 -6.89 -8.19
C GLN A 23 -1.21 -6.09 -9.10
N GLY A 24 0.10 -6.17 -8.88
CA GLY A 24 1.11 -5.52 -9.70
C GLY A 24 1.06 -5.97 -11.16
N ALA A 25 0.95 -7.28 -11.38
CA ALA A 25 0.84 -7.85 -12.72
C ALA A 25 -0.48 -7.49 -13.41
N LEU A 26 -1.61 -7.48 -12.68
CA LEU A 26 -2.91 -7.02 -13.20
C LEU A 26 -2.83 -5.55 -13.64
N PHE A 27 -2.22 -4.69 -12.83
CA PHE A 27 -2.04 -3.28 -13.16
C PHE A 27 -1.16 -3.11 -14.40
N ALA A 28 0.00 -3.75 -14.43
CA ALA A 28 0.95 -3.69 -15.54
C ALA A 28 0.36 -4.22 -16.86
N SER A 29 -0.38 -5.32 -16.80
CA SER A 29 -1.08 -5.91 -17.96
C SER A 29 -2.19 -5.00 -18.49
N GLY A 30 -2.79 -4.17 -17.64
CA GLY A 30 -3.82 -3.19 -18.01
C GLY A 30 -3.26 -1.89 -18.58
N PHE A 31 -1.97 -1.66 -18.46
CA PHE A 31 -1.34 -0.41 -18.82
C PHE A 31 -1.36 -0.16 -20.33
N ARG A 32 -1.89 1.00 -20.73
CA ARG A 32 -2.00 1.44 -22.13
C ARG A 32 -1.13 2.65 -22.44
N GLY A 33 0.09 2.72 -21.86
CA GLY A 33 1.04 3.78 -22.13
C GLY A 33 1.62 3.72 -23.56
N GLN A 34 2.48 4.69 -23.89
CA GLN A 34 3.12 4.78 -25.21
C GLN A 34 3.99 3.55 -25.53
N ARG A 35 4.53 2.88 -24.53
CA ARG A 35 5.31 1.63 -24.68
C ARG A 35 4.56 0.49 -24.00
N ARG A 36 4.28 -0.57 -24.75
CA ARG A 36 3.70 -1.80 -24.20
C ARG A 36 4.76 -2.55 -23.42
N LEU A 37 4.40 -3.04 -22.23
CA LEU A 37 5.25 -3.96 -21.48
C LEU A 37 5.18 -5.36 -22.10
N ASP A 38 6.31 -6.02 -22.17
CA ASP A 38 6.38 -7.45 -22.51
C ASP A 38 6.07 -8.32 -21.28
N LEU A 39 6.07 -9.63 -21.46
CA LEU A 39 5.77 -10.57 -20.38
C LEU A 39 6.75 -10.44 -19.22
N LEU A 40 8.02 -10.20 -19.50
CA LEU A 40 9.05 -10.04 -18.50
C LEU A 40 8.86 -8.74 -17.72
N GLY A 41 8.55 -7.63 -18.41
CA GLY A 41 8.26 -6.36 -17.80
C GLY A 41 7.07 -6.43 -16.83
N VAL A 42 5.99 -7.11 -17.23
CA VAL A 42 4.81 -7.34 -16.37
C VAL A 42 5.19 -8.18 -15.14
N ALA A 43 6.00 -9.25 -15.33
CA ALA A 43 6.46 -10.08 -14.22
C ALA A 43 7.32 -9.28 -13.24
N ILE A 44 8.26 -8.48 -13.73
CA ILE A 44 9.10 -7.60 -12.90
C ILE A 44 8.25 -6.64 -12.07
N ILE A 45 7.27 -5.98 -12.68
CA ILE A 45 6.37 -5.06 -11.96
C ILE A 45 5.58 -5.81 -10.87
N GLY A 46 5.09 -7.01 -11.15
CA GLY A 46 4.42 -7.85 -10.15
C GLY A 46 5.34 -8.19 -8.97
N ILE A 47 6.57 -8.63 -9.25
CA ILE A 47 7.56 -8.97 -8.23
C ILE A 47 7.91 -7.73 -7.40
N VAL A 48 8.21 -6.60 -8.04
CA VAL A 48 8.55 -5.34 -7.38
C VAL A 48 7.42 -4.86 -6.48
N MET A 49 6.18 -4.94 -6.93
CA MET A 49 5.03 -4.53 -6.13
C MET A 49 4.79 -5.49 -4.96
N GLY A 50 4.89 -6.80 -5.18
CA GLY A 50 4.67 -7.80 -4.14
C GLY A 50 5.73 -7.78 -3.04
N MET A 51 7.00 -7.54 -3.38
CA MET A 51 8.10 -7.53 -2.42
C MET A 51 8.45 -6.14 -1.89
N GLY A 52 8.11 -5.08 -2.62
CA GLY A 52 8.58 -3.73 -2.38
C GLY A 52 8.19 -3.16 -1.02
N GLY A 53 6.97 -3.38 -0.57
CA GLY A 53 6.51 -2.96 0.76
C GLY A 53 7.33 -3.58 1.88
N GLY A 54 7.62 -4.89 1.80
CA GLY A 54 8.45 -5.63 2.75
C GLY A 54 9.91 -5.15 2.74
N ILE A 55 10.48 -4.89 1.57
CA ILE A 55 11.83 -4.35 1.42
C ILE A 55 11.94 -2.98 2.11
N ILE A 56 11.03 -2.06 1.80
CA ILE A 56 11.02 -0.72 2.42
C ILE A 56 10.86 -0.81 3.93
N ARG A 57 9.95 -1.66 4.42
CA ARG A 57 9.76 -1.92 5.85
C ARG A 57 11.07 -2.33 6.52
N ASP A 58 11.72 -3.35 5.98
CA ASP A 58 12.91 -3.93 6.59
C ASP A 58 14.11 -2.97 6.53
N MET A 59 14.23 -2.18 5.46
CA MET A 59 15.23 -1.11 5.35
C MET A 59 15.02 -0.02 6.40
N LEU A 60 13.78 0.47 6.58
CA LEU A 60 13.48 1.50 7.58
C LEU A 60 13.72 1.02 9.01
N LEU A 61 13.52 -0.28 9.26
CA LEU A 61 13.75 -0.89 10.57
C LEU A 61 15.20 -1.34 10.78
N ASN A 62 16.09 -1.10 9.83
CA ASN A 62 17.46 -1.62 9.83
C ASN A 62 17.53 -3.14 10.13
N GLN A 63 16.61 -3.88 9.52
CA GLN A 63 16.53 -5.34 9.65
C GLN A 63 17.01 -6.01 8.37
N PRO A 64 17.55 -7.22 8.46
CA PRO A 64 17.83 -8.02 7.27
C PRO A 64 16.55 -8.18 6.43
N LEU A 65 16.69 -8.00 5.11
CA LEU A 65 15.55 -8.07 4.19
C LEU A 65 14.93 -9.48 4.21
N SER A 66 13.78 -9.63 4.85
CA SER A 66 13.07 -10.91 4.94
C SER A 66 12.85 -11.53 3.56
N THR A 67 12.60 -10.70 2.57
CA THR A 67 12.37 -11.09 1.17
C THR A 67 13.59 -11.74 0.50
N LEU A 68 14.80 -11.53 1.00
CA LEU A 68 16.04 -12.13 0.49
C LEU A 68 16.55 -13.27 1.35
N GLN A 69 15.96 -13.52 2.52
CA GLN A 69 16.38 -14.58 3.42
C GLN A 69 15.80 -15.96 3.09
N SER A 70 14.75 -16.00 2.25
CA SER A 70 14.09 -17.24 1.87
C SER A 70 13.71 -17.24 0.39
N ASN A 71 13.96 -18.36 -0.27
CA ASN A 71 13.57 -18.57 -1.66
C ASN A 71 12.06 -18.46 -1.89
N TRP A 72 11.26 -18.69 -0.85
CA TRP A 72 9.81 -18.66 -0.93
C TRP A 72 9.26 -17.29 -1.36
N TYR A 73 9.90 -16.19 -0.96
CA TYR A 73 9.43 -14.85 -1.32
C TYR A 73 9.49 -14.61 -2.83
N LEU A 74 10.65 -14.89 -3.43
CA LEU A 74 10.83 -14.67 -4.88
C LEU A 74 9.98 -15.65 -5.69
N LEU A 75 9.89 -16.91 -5.25
CA LEU A 75 9.03 -17.90 -5.89
C LEU A 75 7.56 -17.47 -5.83
N THR A 76 7.07 -17.09 -4.65
CA THR A 76 5.68 -16.63 -4.48
C THR A 76 5.39 -15.39 -5.30
N ALA A 77 6.28 -14.38 -5.28
CA ALA A 77 6.11 -13.16 -6.08
C ALA A 77 6.07 -13.45 -7.58
N THR A 78 6.97 -14.33 -8.06
CA THR A 78 7.04 -14.71 -9.47
C THR A 78 5.80 -15.49 -9.91
N LEU A 79 5.41 -16.53 -9.15
CA LEU A 79 4.21 -17.32 -9.45
C LEU A 79 2.95 -16.45 -9.40
N ALA A 80 2.85 -15.58 -8.41
CA ALA A 80 1.75 -14.63 -8.26
C ALA A 80 1.67 -13.66 -9.44
N ALA A 81 2.81 -13.13 -9.91
CA ALA A 81 2.85 -12.28 -11.08
C ALA A 81 2.39 -13.00 -12.34
N LEU A 82 2.82 -14.26 -12.53
CA LEU A 82 2.36 -15.10 -13.66
C LEU A 82 0.84 -15.35 -13.59
N VAL A 83 0.33 -15.70 -12.41
CA VAL A 83 -1.12 -15.85 -12.18
C VAL A 83 -1.86 -14.54 -12.48
N GLY A 84 -1.36 -13.40 -12.01
CA GLY A 84 -1.93 -12.08 -12.29
C GLY A 84 -1.99 -11.78 -13.79
N MET A 85 -0.95 -12.13 -14.56
CA MET A 85 -0.96 -12.01 -16.01
C MET A 85 -2.04 -12.86 -16.67
N LEU A 86 -2.18 -14.12 -16.26
CA LEU A 86 -3.21 -15.03 -16.80
C LEU A 86 -4.62 -14.54 -16.48
N LEU A 87 -4.81 -13.98 -15.28
CA LEU A 87 -6.08 -13.46 -14.81
C LEU A 87 -6.40 -12.06 -15.35
N ALA A 88 -5.46 -11.37 -16.00
CA ALA A 88 -5.66 -10.01 -16.48
C ALA A 88 -6.82 -9.85 -17.46
N GLY A 89 -7.04 -10.85 -18.35
CA GLY A 89 -8.15 -10.84 -19.29
C GLY A 89 -9.53 -10.84 -18.61
N PRO A 90 -9.87 -11.87 -17.84
CA PRO A 90 -11.17 -11.99 -17.17
C PRO A 90 -11.38 -10.95 -16.06
N LEU A 91 -10.35 -10.65 -15.24
CA LEU A 91 -10.49 -9.73 -14.12
C LEU A 91 -10.62 -8.25 -14.52
N ARG A 92 -10.17 -7.86 -15.70
CA ARG A 92 -10.34 -6.48 -16.22
C ARG A 92 -11.79 -6.00 -16.25
N ARG A 93 -12.75 -6.92 -16.25
CA ARG A 93 -14.19 -6.60 -16.20
C ARG A 93 -14.71 -6.41 -14.76
N LEU A 94 -13.90 -6.76 -13.75
CA LEU A 94 -14.26 -6.75 -12.34
C LEU A 94 -13.51 -5.66 -11.57
N ASN A 95 -13.74 -4.39 -11.95
CA ASN A 95 -13.06 -3.24 -11.31
C ASN A 95 -13.17 -3.27 -9.78
N GLY A 96 -14.33 -3.64 -9.23
CA GLY A 96 -14.51 -3.72 -7.78
C GLY A 96 -13.60 -4.76 -7.10
N LEU A 97 -13.33 -5.89 -7.76
CA LEU A 97 -12.41 -6.91 -7.23
C LEU A 97 -10.97 -6.40 -7.18
N ILE A 98 -10.54 -5.68 -8.21
CA ILE A 98 -9.19 -5.09 -8.27
C ILE A 98 -9.01 -4.06 -7.14
N VAL A 99 -10.02 -3.21 -6.91
CA VAL A 99 -10.03 -2.24 -5.80
C VAL A 99 -10.02 -2.95 -4.44
N GLY A 100 -10.81 -4.01 -4.28
CA GLY A 100 -10.83 -4.82 -3.05
C GLY A 100 -9.48 -5.48 -2.78
N LEU A 101 -8.85 -6.04 -3.80
CA LEU A 101 -7.52 -6.63 -3.70
C LEU A 101 -6.47 -5.57 -3.29
N ASP A 102 -6.49 -4.40 -3.92
CA ASP A 102 -5.64 -3.26 -3.57
C ASP A 102 -5.82 -2.87 -2.09
N ALA A 103 -7.06 -2.73 -1.65
CA ALA A 103 -7.39 -2.34 -0.28
C ALA A 103 -6.86 -3.34 0.77
N VAL A 104 -6.97 -4.64 0.49
CA VAL A 104 -6.45 -5.71 1.37
C VAL A 104 -4.93 -5.69 1.39
N VAL A 105 -4.27 -5.58 0.24
CA VAL A 105 -2.80 -5.55 0.12
C VAL A 105 -2.21 -4.38 0.92
N ILE A 106 -2.78 -3.17 0.78
CA ILE A 106 -2.35 -2.00 1.55
C ILE A 106 -2.52 -2.25 3.05
N GLY A 107 -3.68 -2.80 3.46
CA GLY A 107 -3.95 -3.12 4.86
C GLY A 107 -2.95 -4.10 5.44
N LEU A 108 -2.65 -5.19 4.72
CA LEU A 108 -1.71 -6.23 5.17
C LEU A 108 -0.29 -5.68 5.33
N PHE A 109 0.25 -5.00 4.32
CA PHE A 109 1.61 -4.42 4.43
C PHE A 109 1.69 -3.35 5.51
N GLY A 110 0.64 -2.52 5.67
CA GLY A 110 0.55 -1.53 6.74
C GLY A 110 0.54 -2.17 8.13
N ALA A 111 -0.30 -3.20 8.31
CA ALA A 111 -0.37 -3.94 9.55
C ALA A 111 0.96 -4.64 9.88
N PHE A 112 1.58 -5.30 8.91
CA PHE A 112 2.87 -5.98 9.11
C PHE A 112 4.00 -4.99 9.41
N GLY A 113 4.03 -3.83 8.74
CA GLY A 113 5.01 -2.79 9.01
C GLY A 113 4.88 -2.23 10.43
N THR A 114 3.66 -1.85 10.82
CA THR A 114 3.38 -1.30 12.15
C THR A 114 3.63 -2.34 13.24
N SER A 115 3.16 -3.58 13.06
CA SER A 115 3.34 -4.66 14.05
C SER A 115 4.81 -4.98 14.28
N LYS A 116 5.60 -5.08 13.20
CA LYS A 116 7.06 -5.35 13.28
C LYS A 116 7.79 -4.20 13.98
N ALA A 117 7.43 -2.96 13.67
CA ALA A 117 8.01 -1.78 14.30
C ALA A 117 7.72 -1.72 15.81
N LEU A 118 6.45 -1.96 16.21
CA LEU A 118 6.05 -2.03 17.63
C LEU A 118 6.76 -3.15 18.36
N ALA A 119 6.88 -4.33 17.73
CA ALA A 119 7.59 -5.48 18.31
C ALA A 119 9.09 -5.23 18.52
N LEU A 120 9.69 -4.36 17.71
CA LEU A 120 11.07 -3.88 17.88
C LEU A 120 11.19 -2.73 18.89
N GLY A 121 10.10 -2.37 19.57
CA GLY A 121 10.11 -1.34 20.61
C GLY A 121 10.05 0.10 20.10
N LEU A 122 9.71 0.34 18.83
CA LEU A 122 9.54 1.69 18.32
C LEU A 122 8.31 2.35 18.97
N PRO A 123 8.37 3.67 19.28
CA PRO A 123 7.20 4.44 19.70
C PRO A 123 6.10 4.43 18.63
N LEU A 124 4.85 4.71 19.06
CA LEU A 124 3.66 4.64 18.22
C LEU A 124 3.79 5.40 16.88
N VAL A 125 4.24 6.65 16.93
CA VAL A 125 4.29 7.51 15.72
C VAL A 125 5.29 6.99 14.69
N PRO A 126 6.55 6.66 15.03
CA PRO A 126 7.46 6.00 14.10
C PRO A 126 6.95 4.63 13.61
N ALA A 127 6.30 3.84 14.47
CA ALA A 127 5.77 2.55 14.06
C ALA A 127 4.65 2.68 13.00
N VAL A 128 3.74 3.64 13.19
CA VAL A 128 2.71 3.98 12.20
C VAL A 128 3.34 4.48 10.90
N PHE A 129 4.37 5.32 10.99
CA PHE A 129 5.08 5.81 9.79
C PHE A 129 5.70 4.65 8.98
N VAL A 130 6.38 3.72 9.64
CA VAL A 130 6.93 2.52 8.98
C VAL A 130 5.83 1.69 8.33
N GLY A 131 4.70 1.51 9.02
CA GLY A 131 3.55 0.80 8.47
C GLY A 131 2.99 1.48 7.21
N VAL A 132 2.82 2.80 7.24
CA VAL A 132 2.35 3.55 6.06
C VAL A 132 3.34 3.43 4.90
N CYS A 133 4.65 3.58 5.16
CA CYS A 133 5.68 3.41 4.13
C CYS A 133 5.66 2.01 3.51
N ALA A 134 5.48 0.97 4.34
CA ALA A 134 5.35 -0.40 3.86
C ALA A 134 4.08 -0.60 3.01
N ALA A 135 2.95 -0.04 3.45
CA ALA A 135 1.66 -0.13 2.78
C ALA A 135 1.69 0.46 1.36
N VAL A 136 2.29 1.65 1.22
CA VAL A 136 2.29 2.38 -0.05
C VAL A 136 3.53 2.08 -0.91
N GLY A 137 4.57 1.52 -0.31
CA GLY A 137 5.89 1.38 -0.92
C GLY A 137 5.91 0.53 -2.19
N GLY A 138 5.20 -0.59 -2.21
CA GLY A 138 5.06 -1.41 -3.43
C GLY A 138 4.43 -0.64 -4.59
N GLY A 139 3.38 0.15 -4.31
CA GLY A 139 2.73 1.00 -5.30
C GLY A 139 3.63 2.13 -5.81
N ILE A 140 4.40 2.76 -4.92
CA ILE A 140 5.37 3.80 -5.30
C ILE A 140 6.43 3.20 -6.24
N LEU A 141 7.01 2.07 -5.87
CA LEU A 141 8.02 1.41 -6.70
C LEU A 141 7.43 1.03 -8.07
N ARG A 142 6.22 0.47 -8.10
CA ARG A 142 5.51 0.19 -9.36
C ARG A 142 5.43 1.43 -10.24
N ASP A 143 4.94 2.56 -9.69
CA ASP A 143 4.75 3.79 -10.45
C ASP A 143 6.09 4.32 -10.99
N VAL A 144 7.14 4.32 -10.16
CA VAL A 144 8.49 4.73 -10.55
C VAL A 144 9.04 3.84 -11.67
N PHE A 145 8.96 2.51 -11.55
CA PHE A 145 9.45 1.59 -12.59
C PHE A 145 8.67 1.72 -13.90
N MET A 146 7.39 2.09 -13.84
CA MET A 146 6.57 2.32 -15.01
C MET A 146 6.67 3.74 -15.58
N GLY A 147 7.44 4.62 -14.95
CA GLY A 147 7.55 6.04 -15.35
C GLY A 147 6.23 6.80 -15.19
N LEU A 148 5.38 6.39 -14.23
CA LEU A 148 4.10 7.02 -13.95
C LEU A 148 4.23 8.09 -12.85
N PRO A 149 3.35 9.09 -12.84
CA PRO A 149 3.20 9.96 -11.69
C PRO A 149 2.84 9.12 -10.46
N VAL A 150 3.60 9.27 -9.37
CA VAL A 150 3.39 8.51 -8.14
C VAL A 150 2.01 8.82 -7.56
N ALA A 151 1.11 7.83 -7.53
CA ALA A 151 -0.31 8.01 -7.21
C ALA A 151 -0.55 8.66 -5.83
N ILE A 152 0.30 8.37 -4.85
CA ILE A 152 0.19 8.95 -3.49
C ILE A 152 0.37 10.47 -3.46
N MET A 153 1.02 11.06 -4.46
CA MET A 153 1.33 12.51 -4.52
C MET A 153 0.27 13.30 -5.29
N HIS A 154 -0.67 12.62 -5.92
CA HIS A 154 -1.67 13.27 -6.77
C HIS A 154 -3.05 13.21 -6.13
N VAL A 155 -3.93 14.13 -6.56
CA VAL A 155 -5.34 14.13 -6.17
C VAL A 155 -5.96 12.81 -6.61
N GLY A 156 -6.42 12.02 -5.66
CA GLY A 156 -7.00 10.70 -5.91
C GLY A 156 -7.58 10.10 -4.64
N SER A 157 -8.08 8.88 -4.75
CA SER A 157 -8.66 8.17 -3.64
C SER A 157 -7.68 8.04 -2.48
N LEU A 158 -8.07 8.43 -1.29
CA LEU A 158 -7.37 8.53 0.01
C LEU A 158 -6.40 7.36 0.35
N TYR A 159 -5.43 7.08 -0.54
CA TYR A 159 -4.57 5.90 -0.50
C TYR A 159 -3.72 5.83 0.78
N ALA A 160 -2.91 6.85 1.00
CA ALA A 160 -2.05 6.93 2.19
C ALA A 160 -2.85 7.22 3.46
N VAL A 161 -3.98 7.94 3.34
CA VAL A 161 -4.85 8.24 4.49
C VAL A 161 -5.50 6.97 5.01
N ALA A 162 -5.97 6.09 4.13
CA ALA A 162 -6.52 4.79 4.51
C ALA A 162 -5.47 3.92 5.23
N ALA A 163 -4.25 3.85 4.67
CA ALA A 163 -3.14 3.15 5.31
C ALA A 163 -2.82 3.73 6.69
N ALA A 164 -2.71 5.06 6.81
CA ALA A 164 -2.42 5.73 8.07
C ALA A 164 -3.49 5.49 9.13
N ALA A 165 -4.77 5.55 8.75
CA ALA A 165 -5.88 5.28 9.66
C ALA A 165 -5.84 3.84 10.19
N GLY A 166 -5.62 2.84 9.33
CA GLY A 166 -5.51 1.46 9.76
C GLY A 166 -4.29 1.18 10.64
N CYS A 167 -3.13 1.72 10.28
CA CYS A 167 -1.91 1.62 11.09
C CYS A 167 -2.09 2.30 12.46
N LEU A 168 -2.77 3.45 12.50
CA LEU A 168 -3.07 4.14 13.74
C LEU A 168 -4.02 3.34 14.64
N VAL A 169 -5.10 2.79 14.07
CA VAL A 169 -6.04 1.91 14.80
C VAL A 169 -5.30 0.72 15.40
N LEU A 170 -4.44 0.05 14.63
CA LEU A 170 -3.60 -1.05 15.12
C LEU A 170 -2.75 -0.59 16.30
N GLY A 171 -1.98 0.49 16.12
CA GLY A 171 -1.05 0.95 17.14
C GLY A 171 -1.74 1.41 18.43
N VAL A 172 -2.83 2.17 18.31
CA VAL A 172 -3.63 2.63 19.46
C VAL A 172 -4.29 1.45 20.16
N SER A 173 -4.91 0.50 19.43
CA SER A 173 -5.51 -0.70 20.04
C SER A 173 -4.47 -1.50 20.84
N ASN A 174 -3.26 -1.63 20.31
CA ASN A 174 -2.18 -2.33 20.99
C ASN A 174 -1.75 -1.60 22.28
N LEU A 175 -1.72 -0.26 22.30
CA LEU A 175 -1.46 0.53 23.53
C LEU A 175 -2.51 0.29 24.63
N PHE A 176 -3.77 0.04 24.26
CA PHE A 176 -4.84 -0.30 25.20
C PHE A 176 -4.84 -1.79 25.59
N GLY A 177 -3.80 -2.53 25.24
CA GLY A 177 -3.63 -3.95 25.65
C GLY A 177 -4.37 -4.95 24.75
N VAL A 178 -4.90 -4.53 23.60
CA VAL A 178 -5.48 -5.49 22.64
C VAL A 178 -4.34 -6.34 22.06
N PRO A 179 -4.50 -7.68 22.00
CA PRO A 179 -3.51 -8.56 21.40
C PRO A 179 -3.11 -8.09 19.99
N LEU A 180 -1.81 -8.08 19.69
CA LEU A 180 -1.26 -7.50 18.47
C LEU A 180 -1.90 -8.06 17.18
N VAL A 181 -2.23 -9.37 17.18
CA VAL A 181 -2.91 -10.01 16.06
C VAL A 181 -4.33 -9.45 15.84
N ALA A 182 -5.10 -9.29 16.90
CA ALA A 182 -6.45 -8.73 16.82
C ALA A 182 -6.41 -7.25 16.38
N ALA A 183 -5.46 -6.48 16.93
CA ALA A 183 -5.22 -5.10 16.52
C ALA A 183 -4.81 -5.00 15.05
N ALA A 184 -3.97 -5.93 14.56
CA ALA A 184 -3.56 -5.99 13.16
C ALA A 184 -4.75 -6.28 12.23
N VAL A 185 -5.61 -7.25 12.58
CA VAL A 185 -6.83 -7.55 11.81
C VAL A 185 -7.76 -6.34 11.78
N ALA A 186 -7.97 -5.66 12.90
CA ALA A 186 -8.76 -4.42 12.95
C ALA A 186 -8.17 -3.34 12.04
N GLY A 187 -6.85 -3.15 12.07
CA GLY A 187 -6.15 -2.21 11.18
C GLY A 187 -6.34 -2.53 9.71
N VAL A 188 -6.22 -3.80 9.31
CA VAL A 188 -6.47 -4.24 7.92
C VAL A 188 -7.90 -3.94 7.49
N ILE A 189 -8.89 -4.27 8.34
CA ILE A 189 -10.31 -4.02 8.05
C ILE A 189 -10.57 -2.52 7.88
N VAL A 190 -10.07 -1.69 8.78
CA VAL A 190 -10.25 -0.23 8.71
C VAL A 190 -9.62 0.33 7.43
N THR A 191 -8.39 -0.08 7.11
CA THR A 191 -7.74 0.33 5.84
C THR A 191 -8.59 -0.07 4.64
N ALA A 192 -9.04 -1.34 4.59
CA ALA A 192 -9.81 -1.84 3.47
C ALA A 192 -11.16 -1.12 3.32
N VAL A 193 -11.87 -0.89 4.41
CA VAL A 193 -13.16 -0.17 4.41
C VAL A 193 -12.98 1.26 3.92
N ILE A 194 -12.03 2.01 4.49
CA ILE A 194 -11.77 3.41 4.08
C ILE A 194 -11.38 3.46 2.61
N ARG A 195 -10.52 2.53 2.17
CA ARG A 195 -10.06 2.49 0.78
C ARG A 195 -11.19 2.19 -0.20
N VAL A 196 -12.04 1.22 0.10
CA VAL A 196 -13.19 0.88 -0.75
C VAL A 196 -14.19 2.03 -0.77
N LEU A 197 -14.53 2.61 0.38
CA LEU A 197 -15.44 3.77 0.46
C LEU A 197 -14.87 4.97 -0.31
N ALA A 198 -13.56 5.24 -0.18
CA ALA A 198 -12.92 6.33 -0.90
C ALA A 198 -13.04 6.17 -2.44
N VAL A 199 -12.92 4.94 -2.94
CA VAL A 199 -13.06 4.67 -4.37
C VAL A 199 -14.53 4.69 -4.80
N VAL A 200 -15.44 4.10 -4.03
CA VAL A 200 -16.87 4.03 -4.38
C VAL A 200 -17.53 5.41 -4.37
N PHE A 201 -17.16 6.28 -3.42
CA PHE A 201 -17.72 7.62 -3.28
C PHE A 201 -16.83 8.72 -3.90
N ASP A 202 -15.78 8.34 -4.63
CA ASP A 202 -14.82 9.27 -5.26
C ASP A 202 -14.26 10.32 -4.29
N LEU A 203 -13.95 9.88 -3.04
CA LEU A 203 -13.43 10.76 -2.00
C LEU A 203 -11.96 11.06 -2.27
N SER A 204 -11.62 12.37 -2.34
CA SER A 204 -10.26 12.84 -2.53
C SER A 204 -9.92 13.97 -1.58
N LEU A 205 -8.63 14.16 -1.30
CA LEU A 205 -8.19 15.34 -0.57
C LEU A 205 -8.27 16.58 -1.47
N PRO A 206 -8.61 17.76 -0.90
CA PRO A 206 -8.68 18.99 -1.66
C PRO A 206 -7.29 19.36 -2.23
N GLU A 207 -7.28 19.87 -3.45
CA GLU A 207 -6.04 20.40 -4.04
C GLU A 207 -5.49 21.58 -3.23
N GLN A 208 -4.16 21.68 -3.13
CA GLN A 208 -3.49 22.81 -2.50
C GLN A 208 -3.91 24.16 -3.12
N ARG A 209 -4.18 24.19 -4.43
CA ARG A 209 -4.67 25.37 -5.14
C ARG A 209 -6.02 25.87 -4.64
N MET A 210 -6.90 24.98 -4.15
CA MET A 210 -8.18 25.36 -3.57
C MET A 210 -8.01 26.13 -2.24
N LEU A 211 -7.04 25.73 -1.42
CA LEU A 211 -6.73 26.41 -0.17
C LEU A 211 -6.20 27.84 -0.43
N TYR A 212 -5.34 28.01 -1.43
CA TYR A 212 -4.84 29.32 -1.83
C TYR A 212 -5.97 30.21 -2.38
N ARG A 213 -6.85 29.68 -3.25
CA ARG A 213 -8.02 30.40 -3.77
C ARG A 213 -8.96 30.87 -2.67
N ARG A 214 -9.23 30.02 -1.66
CA ARG A 214 -10.05 30.40 -0.50
C ARG A 214 -9.41 31.53 0.31
N LYS A 215 -8.09 31.48 0.52
CA LYS A 215 -7.37 32.52 1.26
C LYS A 215 -7.40 33.86 0.52
N VAL A 216 -7.11 33.86 -0.78
CA VAL A 216 -7.15 35.06 -1.63
C VAL A 216 -8.58 35.62 -1.74
N ALA A 217 -9.59 34.77 -1.90
CA ALA A 217 -10.99 35.21 -1.91
C ALA A 217 -11.43 35.82 -0.57
N ALA A 218 -10.93 35.30 0.55
CA ALA A 218 -11.21 35.85 1.89
C ALA A 218 -10.50 37.19 2.12
N GLU A 219 -9.29 37.39 1.57
CA GLU A 219 -8.52 38.61 1.71
C GLU A 219 -8.94 39.72 0.73
N THR A 220 -9.35 39.38 -0.47
CA THR A 220 -9.64 40.33 -1.56
C THR A 220 -11.12 40.46 -1.92
N GLY A 221 -11.97 39.59 -1.40
CA GLY A 221 -13.40 39.54 -1.77
C GLY A 221 -13.68 39.14 -3.23
N THR A 222 -12.63 38.83 -4.00
CA THR A 222 -12.74 38.45 -5.42
C THR A 222 -12.10 37.10 -5.69
N LEU A 223 -12.75 36.27 -6.49
CA LEU A 223 -12.17 35.02 -6.95
C LEU A 223 -11.11 35.30 -8.02
N PRO A 224 -9.86 34.78 -7.90
CA PRO A 224 -8.87 34.93 -8.94
C PRO A 224 -9.33 34.20 -10.21
N ILE A 225 -9.41 34.94 -11.33
CA ILE A 225 -9.70 34.39 -12.66
C ILE A 225 -8.45 33.65 -13.10
N VAL A 226 -8.48 32.32 -13.11
CA VAL A 226 -7.45 31.51 -13.76
C VAL A 226 -7.83 31.41 -15.22
N LYS A 227 -7.12 32.11 -16.10
CA LYS A 227 -7.17 31.85 -17.54
C LYS A 227 -6.70 30.42 -17.81
N PRO A 228 -7.34 29.69 -18.74
CA PRO A 228 -7.01 28.33 -19.13
C PRO A 228 -5.61 28.20 -19.69
#